data_40354ec80649e99c4419d59291277c81
#
_entry.id   40354ec80649e99c4419d59291277c81
#
_cell.length_a   1.000
_cell.length_b   1.000
_cell.length_c   1.000
_cell.angle_alpha   90.00
_cell.angle_beta   90.00
_cell.angle_gamma   90.00
#
_symmetry.space_group_name_H-M   'P 1'
#
loop_
_entity.id
_entity.type
_entity.pdbx_description
1 polymer ?
#
loop_
_entity_poly.entity_id
_entity_poly.type
_entity_poly.pdbx_seq_one_letter_code
_entity_poly.pdbx_strand_id
1 'polypeptide(L)'
;MTAVADTNQHYDLDPDIFGQFLDPLRKYSAARYDAEHDTLESAQRNKLRFVADRLGLRGGERLLDVGCGWGSLILYMASELGCRTTGISPAPRQHGYIAEQAAARGVAELVETKVGHFERLDLPARGFDAVTLLGSIVHMPDPDEVFRRAKTVLRRGGTLYVSESCFRNTATRTAFDDRDGTGFVREDIFGFGELRPLSELIAAAENAGFSITSVDDLTDDYRRTIADWIANVDAAAARIDAHGPGLAAKLRHYLEIANAGWGYTTKHYALVCRNAR
;
A
#
# COMPACT_ATOMS: atom_id res chain seq x y z
N MET A 1 7.19 -21.37 -15.25
CA MET A 1 6.37 -21.49 -14.02
C MET A 1 7.30 -21.23 -12.86
N THR A 2 7.65 -19.97 -12.62
CA THR A 2 8.55 -19.52 -11.55
C THR A 2 7.70 -18.89 -10.45
N ALA A 3 7.98 -19.30 -9.26
CA ALA A 3 7.36 -19.15 -7.98
C ALA A 3 6.75 -17.77 -7.67
N VAL A 4 5.45 -17.76 -7.50
CA VAL A 4 4.66 -16.76 -6.77
C VAL A 4 4.74 -17.07 -5.25
N ALA A 5 5.81 -17.75 -4.82
CA ALA A 5 5.85 -18.37 -3.49
C ALA A 5 6.37 -17.46 -2.36
N ASP A 6 6.99 -16.30 -2.63
CA ASP A 6 7.83 -15.66 -1.60
C ASP A 6 7.53 -14.19 -1.27
N THR A 7 6.40 -13.62 -1.69
CA THR A 7 5.93 -12.33 -1.16
C THR A 7 5.60 -12.39 0.35
N ASN A 8 5.63 -13.58 0.93
CA ASN A 8 5.22 -13.82 2.31
C ASN A 8 6.32 -13.58 3.35
N GLN A 9 7.61 -13.57 3.02
CA GLN A 9 8.65 -13.57 4.05
C GLN A 9 8.70 -12.30 4.92
N HIS A 10 8.43 -11.11 4.37
CA HIS A 10 8.34 -9.89 5.17
C HIS A 10 6.98 -9.70 5.86
N TYR A 11 5.92 -10.32 5.34
CA TYR A 11 4.56 -10.25 5.89
C TYR A 11 4.23 -11.41 6.81
N ASP A 12 5.10 -12.42 6.93
CA ASP A 12 4.98 -13.57 7.84
C ASP A 12 5.55 -13.30 9.25
N LEU A 13 6.03 -12.08 9.51
CA LEU A 13 6.32 -11.67 10.89
C LEU A 13 5.04 -11.74 11.71
N ASP A 14 5.21 -12.11 12.99
CA ASP A 14 4.10 -12.12 13.93
C ASP A 14 3.34 -10.79 13.88
N PRO A 15 2.02 -10.80 13.71
CA PRO A 15 1.18 -9.59 13.69
C PRO A 15 1.44 -8.64 14.87
N ASP A 16 1.86 -9.19 16.01
CA ASP A 16 2.15 -8.40 17.21
C ASP A 16 3.41 -7.56 17.07
N ILE A 17 4.38 -7.96 16.23
CA ILE A 17 5.56 -7.16 15.92
C ILE A 17 5.16 -5.88 15.19
N PHE A 18 4.28 -5.98 14.19
CA PHE A 18 3.76 -4.80 13.49
C PHE A 18 3.03 -3.84 14.43
N GLY A 19 2.29 -4.37 15.41
CA GLY A 19 1.64 -3.56 16.44
C GLY A 19 2.59 -2.80 17.36
N GLN A 20 3.88 -3.16 17.40
CA GLN A 20 4.87 -2.47 18.25
C GLN A 20 5.41 -1.18 17.62
N PHE A 21 5.43 -1.07 16.29
CA PHE A 21 6.06 0.08 15.64
C PHE A 21 5.16 0.82 14.65
N LEU A 22 4.09 0.20 14.14
CA LEU A 22 3.09 0.89 13.33
C LEU A 22 2.13 1.70 14.21
N ASP A 23 1.30 2.52 13.57
CA ASP A 23 0.18 3.21 14.19
C ASP A 23 -0.95 2.22 14.62
N PRO A 24 -1.90 2.65 15.45
CA PRO A 24 -3.01 1.79 15.90
C PRO A 24 -3.87 1.20 14.77
N LEU A 25 -3.87 1.82 13.58
CA LEU A 25 -4.54 1.29 12.39
C LEU A 25 -3.72 0.20 11.69
N ARG A 26 -2.47 -0.06 12.13
CA ARG A 26 -1.51 -0.97 11.52
C ARG A 26 -1.27 -0.68 10.03
N LYS A 27 -1.17 0.61 9.67
CA LYS A 27 -0.96 0.99 8.26
C LYS A 27 0.52 0.95 7.90
N TYR A 28 0.90 -0.02 7.07
CA TYR A 28 2.27 -0.20 6.59
C TYR A 28 2.44 0.42 5.20
N SER A 29 2.29 1.74 5.10
CA SER A 29 2.56 2.55 3.90
C SER A 29 2.71 4.02 4.29
N ALA A 30 3.14 4.88 3.34
CA ALA A 30 3.33 6.30 3.56
C ALA A 30 2.13 6.93 4.30
N ALA A 31 2.39 7.67 5.36
CA ALA A 31 1.45 8.56 6.02
C ALA A 31 1.34 9.88 5.23
N ARG A 32 0.57 10.85 5.71
CA ARG A 32 0.52 12.20 5.19
C ARG A 32 0.54 13.20 6.35
N TYR A 33 1.55 14.03 6.38
CA TYR A 33 1.74 15.02 7.44
C TYR A 33 1.24 16.39 6.95
N ASP A 34 0.10 16.82 7.48
CA ASP A 34 -0.48 18.13 7.14
C ASP A 34 0.11 19.25 8.02
N ALA A 35 0.71 18.88 9.17
CA ALA A 35 1.36 19.80 10.09
C ALA A 35 2.67 19.22 10.66
N GLU A 36 3.58 20.11 11.09
CA GLU A 36 4.87 19.72 11.67
C GLU A 36 4.72 18.85 12.93
N HIS A 37 3.72 19.13 13.74
CA HIS A 37 3.45 18.44 15.01
C HIS A 37 2.57 17.19 14.87
N ASP A 38 2.20 16.77 13.63
CA ASP A 38 1.45 15.55 13.44
C ASP A 38 2.22 14.34 13.96
N THR A 39 1.50 13.49 14.72
CA THR A 39 1.98 12.16 15.10
C THR A 39 1.79 11.19 13.94
N LEU A 40 2.48 10.04 13.98
CA LEU A 40 2.26 8.97 12.99
C LEU A 40 0.79 8.59 12.88
N GLU A 41 0.06 8.48 14.00
CA GLU A 41 -1.36 8.15 13.98
C GLU A 41 -2.20 9.23 13.28
N SER A 42 -2.00 10.52 13.63
CA SER A 42 -2.74 11.61 12.98
C SER A 42 -2.40 11.67 11.49
N ALA A 43 -1.14 11.48 11.13
CA ALA A 43 -0.70 11.48 9.74
C ALA A 43 -1.28 10.31 8.94
N GLN A 44 -1.42 9.11 9.53
CA GLN A 44 -2.10 8.00 8.86
C GLN A 44 -3.61 8.28 8.67
N ARG A 45 -4.27 8.91 9.64
CA ARG A 45 -5.67 9.34 9.49
C ARG A 45 -5.81 10.44 8.42
N ASN A 46 -4.88 11.39 8.36
CA ASN A 46 -4.83 12.42 7.31
C ASN A 46 -4.72 11.78 5.92
N LYS A 47 -3.84 10.76 5.78
CA LYS A 47 -3.72 10.01 4.53
C LYS A 47 -5.05 9.33 4.14
N LEU A 48 -5.75 8.68 5.07
CA LEU A 48 -7.00 8.00 4.76
C LEU A 48 -8.08 8.99 4.31
N ARG A 49 -8.15 10.18 4.94
CA ARG A 49 -9.02 11.29 4.48
C ARG A 49 -8.64 11.77 3.09
N PHE A 50 -7.35 11.98 2.85
CA PHE A 50 -6.85 12.38 1.53
C PHE A 50 -7.23 11.38 0.44
N VAL A 51 -7.09 10.07 0.69
CA VAL A 51 -7.52 9.02 -0.24
C VAL A 51 -9.03 9.10 -0.48
N ALA A 52 -9.85 9.26 0.56
CA ALA A 52 -11.29 9.41 0.43
C ALA A 52 -11.66 10.60 -0.45
N ASP A 53 -11.02 11.75 -0.24
CA ASP A 53 -11.25 12.97 -1.01
C ASP A 53 -10.83 12.81 -2.48
N ARG A 54 -9.67 12.20 -2.75
CA ARG A 54 -9.19 11.91 -4.12
C ARG A 54 -10.12 10.96 -4.86
N LEU A 55 -10.70 9.99 -4.17
CA LEU A 55 -11.67 9.05 -4.73
C LEU A 55 -13.09 9.64 -4.84
N GLY A 56 -13.35 10.74 -4.14
CA GLY A 56 -14.68 11.38 -4.07
C GLY A 56 -15.69 10.57 -3.26
N LEU A 57 -15.21 9.82 -2.24
CA LEU A 57 -16.09 9.05 -1.36
C LEU A 57 -16.86 9.96 -0.41
N ARG A 58 -18.17 9.71 -0.26
CA ARG A 58 -19.06 10.49 0.60
C ARG A 58 -19.95 9.62 1.50
N GLY A 59 -19.98 8.32 1.24
CA GLY A 59 -20.74 7.31 1.96
C GLY A 59 -21.62 6.46 1.05
N GLY A 60 -21.63 5.14 1.33
CA GLY A 60 -22.40 4.17 0.57
C GLY A 60 -21.74 3.65 -0.71
N GLU A 61 -20.61 4.24 -1.16
CA GLU A 61 -19.87 3.77 -2.33
C GLU A 61 -19.25 2.38 -2.09
N ARG A 62 -19.07 1.65 -3.19
CA ARG A 62 -18.39 0.34 -3.21
C ARG A 62 -16.92 0.55 -3.52
N LEU A 63 -16.07 0.31 -2.55
CA LEU A 63 -14.61 0.43 -2.63
C LEU A 63 -13.96 -0.94 -2.71
N LEU A 64 -13.05 -1.14 -3.65
CA LEU A 64 -12.13 -2.28 -3.70
C LEU A 64 -10.73 -1.83 -3.30
N ASP A 65 -10.14 -2.46 -2.27
CA ASP A 65 -8.75 -2.25 -1.86
C ASP A 65 -7.90 -3.48 -2.22
N VAL A 66 -7.01 -3.31 -3.18
CA VAL A 66 -6.14 -4.37 -3.71
C VAL A 66 -4.81 -4.36 -2.96
N GLY A 67 -4.55 -5.41 -2.19
CA GLY A 67 -3.46 -5.45 -1.21
C GLY A 67 -3.85 -4.75 0.08
N CYS A 68 -5.00 -5.12 0.64
CA CYS A 68 -5.60 -4.42 1.79
C CYS A 68 -4.80 -4.52 3.10
N GLY A 69 -3.80 -5.43 3.18
CA GLY A 69 -2.99 -5.63 4.37
C GLY A 69 -3.86 -5.89 5.60
N TRP A 70 -3.59 -5.21 6.70
CA TRP A 70 -4.37 -5.31 7.96
C TRP A 70 -5.72 -4.59 7.91
N GLY A 71 -6.17 -4.14 6.74
CA GLY A 71 -7.50 -3.58 6.53
C GLY A 71 -7.67 -2.13 6.97
N SER A 72 -6.61 -1.40 7.29
CA SER A 72 -6.71 -0.02 7.79
C SER A 72 -7.57 0.89 6.91
N LEU A 73 -7.43 0.81 5.58
CA LEU A 73 -8.23 1.62 4.65
C LEU A 73 -9.70 1.18 4.65
N ILE A 74 -9.96 -0.10 4.44
CA ILE A 74 -11.34 -0.62 4.31
C ILE A 74 -12.14 -0.47 5.60
N LEU A 75 -11.49 -0.69 6.76
CA LEU A 75 -12.11 -0.47 8.07
C LEU A 75 -12.42 1.01 8.32
N TYR A 76 -11.49 1.91 7.97
CA TYR A 76 -11.70 3.35 8.08
C TYR A 76 -12.85 3.82 7.18
N MET A 77 -12.85 3.44 5.89
CA MET A 77 -13.89 3.86 4.95
C MET A 77 -15.27 3.31 5.33
N ALA A 78 -15.33 2.11 5.91
CA ALA A 78 -16.56 1.54 6.43
C ALA A 78 -17.05 2.28 7.69
N SER A 79 -16.14 2.52 8.67
CA SER A 79 -16.51 3.11 9.96
C SER A 79 -16.85 4.59 9.87
N GLU A 80 -16.02 5.37 9.14
CA GLU A 80 -16.12 6.83 9.14
C GLU A 80 -17.06 7.34 8.05
N LEU A 81 -17.17 6.61 6.92
CA LEU A 81 -17.94 7.07 5.77
C LEU A 81 -19.14 6.17 5.43
N GLY A 82 -19.23 4.96 6.04
CA GLY A 82 -20.30 4.03 5.69
C GLY A 82 -20.16 3.43 4.27
N CYS A 83 -18.96 3.40 3.72
CA CYS A 83 -18.70 2.76 2.43
C CYS A 83 -18.80 1.23 2.54
N ARG A 84 -19.25 0.58 1.47
CA ARG A 84 -19.17 -0.89 1.33
C ARG A 84 -17.79 -1.25 0.78
N THR A 85 -16.99 -1.94 1.53
CA THR A 85 -15.60 -2.19 1.20
C THR A 85 -15.32 -3.66 0.94
N THR A 86 -14.49 -3.94 -0.07
CA THR A 86 -13.95 -5.27 -0.36
C THR A 86 -12.44 -5.18 -0.35
N GLY A 87 -11.78 -5.96 0.51
CA GLY A 87 -10.32 -6.05 0.58
C GLY A 87 -9.80 -7.34 -0.05
N ILE A 88 -8.73 -7.25 -0.84
CA ILE A 88 -8.04 -8.42 -1.41
C ILE A 88 -6.65 -8.52 -0.78
N SER A 89 -6.29 -9.70 -0.29
CA SER A 89 -4.94 -10.05 0.13
C SER A 89 -4.70 -11.55 0.00
N PRO A 90 -3.47 -12.00 -0.36
CA PRO A 90 -3.12 -13.42 -0.35
C PRO A 90 -2.89 -13.99 1.07
N ALA A 91 -2.80 -13.17 2.12
CA ALA A 91 -2.44 -13.55 3.48
C ALA A 91 -3.68 -13.88 4.35
N PRO A 92 -4.00 -15.17 4.66
CA PRO A 92 -5.22 -15.54 5.41
C PRO A 92 -5.32 -14.93 6.81
N ARG A 93 -4.18 -14.72 7.51
CA ARG A 93 -4.17 -14.13 8.85
C ARG A 93 -4.72 -12.71 8.87
N GLN A 94 -4.47 -11.93 7.80
CA GLN A 94 -4.98 -10.57 7.67
C GLN A 94 -6.51 -10.55 7.62
N HIS A 95 -7.12 -11.51 6.95
CA HIS A 95 -8.59 -11.61 6.84
C HIS A 95 -9.27 -11.89 8.18
N GLY A 96 -8.71 -12.78 9.00
CA GLY A 96 -9.21 -13.03 10.37
C GLY A 96 -9.17 -11.76 11.21
N TYR A 97 -8.03 -11.07 11.23
CA TYR A 97 -7.89 -9.80 11.93
C TYR A 97 -8.89 -8.73 11.45
N ILE A 98 -9.07 -8.59 10.13
CA ILE A 98 -10.03 -7.63 9.56
C ILE A 98 -11.46 -7.96 10.01
N ALA A 99 -11.86 -9.22 10.00
CA ALA A 99 -13.18 -9.64 10.42
C ALA A 99 -13.44 -9.32 11.91
N GLU A 100 -12.47 -9.60 12.79
CA GLU A 100 -12.53 -9.25 14.21
C GLU A 100 -12.66 -7.74 14.41
N GLN A 101 -11.84 -6.94 13.70
CA GLN A 101 -11.88 -5.48 13.79
C GLN A 101 -13.18 -4.89 13.24
N ALA A 102 -13.73 -5.45 12.16
CA ALA A 102 -15.00 -5.02 11.59
C ALA A 102 -16.16 -5.30 12.57
N ALA A 103 -16.17 -6.47 13.21
CA ALA A 103 -17.16 -6.80 14.23
C ALA A 103 -17.04 -5.89 15.46
N ALA A 104 -15.83 -5.65 15.97
CA ALA A 104 -15.59 -4.77 17.11
C ALA A 104 -16.03 -3.31 16.86
N ARG A 105 -16.00 -2.85 15.60
CA ARG A 105 -16.45 -1.51 15.19
C ARG A 105 -17.92 -1.46 14.76
N GLY A 106 -18.64 -2.58 14.77
CA GLY A 106 -20.03 -2.65 14.34
C GLY A 106 -20.25 -2.42 12.83
N VAL A 107 -19.24 -2.72 12.01
CA VAL A 107 -19.29 -2.51 10.55
C VAL A 107 -19.09 -3.81 9.75
N ALA A 108 -19.30 -4.96 10.37
CA ALA A 108 -19.07 -6.28 9.74
C ALA A 108 -19.85 -6.46 8.42
N GLU A 109 -21.06 -5.88 8.31
CA GLU A 109 -21.91 -5.97 7.09
C GLU A 109 -21.43 -5.05 5.95
N LEU A 110 -20.50 -4.13 6.23
CA LEU A 110 -19.93 -3.21 5.25
C LEU A 110 -18.55 -3.67 4.75
N VAL A 111 -17.94 -4.68 5.38
CA VAL A 111 -16.57 -5.11 5.08
C VAL A 111 -16.55 -6.56 4.60
N GLU A 112 -16.17 -6.76 3.36
CA GLU A 112 -15.91 -8.07 2.75
C GLU A 112 -14.41 -8.22 2.51
N THR A 113 -13.87 -9.45 2.64
CA THR A 113 -12.50 -9.76 2.25
C THR A 113 -12.44 -11.00 1.38
N LYS A 114 -11.50 -11.01 0.41
CA LYS A 114 -11.26 -12.13 -0.51
C LYS A 114 -9.79 -12.53 -0.46
N VAL A 115 -9.54 -13.80 -0.10
CA VAL A 115 -8.19 -14.38 -0.12
C VAL A 115 -7.78 -14.70 -1.54
N GLY A 116 -6.65 -14.16 -1.99
CA GLY A 116 -6.09 -14.45 -3.30
C GLY A 116 -5.38 -13.28 -3.95
N HIS A 117 -4.94 -13.50 -5.19
CA HIS A 117 -4.27 -12.49 -6.01
C HIS A 117 -5.30 -11.77 -6.89
N PHE A 118 -5.20 -10.46 -6.96
CA PHE A 118 -6.14 -9.62 -7.72
C PHE A 118 -6.28 -10.08 -9.18
N GLU A 119 -5.19 -10.50 -9.80
CA GLU A 119 -5.16 -10.93 -11.21
C GLU A 119 -5.96 -12.22 -11.47
N ARG A 120 -6.28 -13.00 -10.44
CA ARG A 120 -6.90 -14.32 -10.57
C ARG A 120 -8.31 -14.43 -9.99
N LEU A 121 -8.70 -13.49 -9.12
CA LEU A 121 -10.01 -13.54 -8.46
C LEU A 121 -11.14 -13.19 -9.43
N ASP A 122 -12.25 -13.88 -9.32
CA ASP A 122 -13.48 -13.47 -9.99
C ASP A 122 -14.11 -12.29 -9.26
N LEU A 123 -14.23 -11.16 -9.96
CA LEU A 123 -14.76 -9.91 -9.46
C LEU A 123 -15.81 -9.36 -10.42
N PRO A 124 -16.88 -8.74 -9.90
CA PRO A 124 -17.97 -8.24 -10.73
C PRO A 124 -17.48 -7.10 -11.64
N ALA A 125 -17.72 -7.24 -12.95
CA ALA A 125 -17.48 -6.16 -13.88
C ALA A 125 -18.30 -4.93 -13.51
N ARG A 126 -17.66 -3.74 -13.47
CA ARG A 126 -18.30 -2.48 -13.04
C ARG A 126 -18.91 -2.54 -11.64
N GLY A 127 -18.40 -3.43 -10.81
CA GLY A 127 -18.88 -3.68 -9.45
C GLY A 127 -18.50 -2.61 -8.44
N PHE A 128 -17.52 -1.75 -8.74
CA PHE A 128 -16.96 -0.80 -7.78
C PHE A 128 -17.01 0.63 -8.27
N ASP A 129 -17.22 1.55 -7.33
CA ASP A 129 -17.20 2.99 -7.55
C ASP A 129 -15.77 3.54 -7.49
N ALA A 130 -14.93 2.91 -6.66
CA ALA A 130 -13.53 3.23 -6.48
C ALA A 130 -12.67 1.97 -6.31
N VAL A 131 -11.41 2.06 -6.73
CA VAL A 131 -10.37 1.02 -6.53
C VAL A 131 -9.13 1.67 -5.96
N THR A 132 -8.46 1.00 -5.02
CA THR A 132 -7.19 1.45 -4.43
C THR A 132 -6.11 0.36 -4.53
N LEU A 133 -4.87 0.82 -4.76
CA LEU A 133 -3.64 0.03 -4.62
C LEU A 133 -2.65 0.91 -3.83
N LEU A 134 -2.43 0.58 -2.55
CA LEU A 134 -1.56 1.37 -1.68
C LEU A 134 -0.32 0.56 -1.29
N GLY A 135 0.76 0.69 -2.06
CA GLY A 135 2.01 -0.06 -1.87
C GLY A 135 1.88 -1.53 -2.26
N SER A 136 1.02 -1.86 -3.22
CA SER A 136 0.76 -3.25 -3.61
C SER A 136 1.09 -3.57 -5.07
N ILE A 137 1.06 -2.57 -5.96
CA ILE A 137 1.32 -2.81 -7.38
C ILE A 137 2.78 -3.21 -7.65
N VAL A 138 3.71 -2.83 -6.77
CA VAL A 138 5.12 -3.25 -6.83
C VAL A 138 5.29 -4.78 -6.81
N HIS A 139 4.36 -5.50 -6.21
CA HIS A 139 4.36 -6.97 -6.15
C HIS A 139 3.64 -7.63 -7.33
N MET A 140 3.12 -6.85 -8.27
CA MET A 140 2.39 -7.35 -9.44
C MET A 140 3.26 -7.22 -10.69
N PRO A 141 3.59 -8.36 -11.36
CA PRO A 141 4.60 -8.35 -12.41
C PRO A 141 4.17 -7.61 -13.68
N ASP A 142 2.87 -7.52 -13.95
CA ASP A 142 2.31 -6.91 -15.15
C ASP A 142 1.38 -5.73 -14.80
N PRO A 143 1.88 -4.48 -14.74
CA PRO A 143 1.07 -3.32 -14.46
C PRO A 143 0.01 -3.05 -15.54
N ASP A 144 0.25 -3.36 -16.80
CA ASP A 144 -0.76 -3.20 -17.88
C ASP A 144 -1.97 -4.08 -17.60
N GLU A 145 -1.77 -5.34 -17.16
CA GLU A 145 -2.86 -6.23 -16.76
C GLU A 145 -3.59 -5.69 -15.53
N VAL A 146 -2.85 -5.20 -14.52
CA VAL A 146 -3.44 -4.63 -13.29
C VAL A 146 -4.36 -3.46 -13.63
N PHE A 147 -3.89 -2.50 -14.47
CA PHE A 147 -4.71 -1.35 -14.86
C PHE A 147 -5.89 -1.75 -15.73
N ARG A 148 -5.73 -2.68 -16.69
CA ARG A 148 -6.85 -3.21 -17.49
C ARG A 148 -7.92 -3.85 -16.61
N ARG A 149 -7.48 -4.64 -15.64
CA ARG A 149 -8.37 -5.31 -14.71
C ARG A 149 -9.07 -4.32 -13.78
N ALA A 150 -8.33 -3.35 -13.23
CA ALA A 150 -8.92 -2.26 -12.43
C ALA A 150 -10.01 -1.52 -13.21
N LYS A 151 -9.78 -1.26 -14.50
CA LYS A 151 -10.79 -0.64 -15.37
C LYS A 151 -12.03 -1.52 -15.56
N THR A 152 -11.85 -2.84 -15.69
CA THR A 152 -12.96 -3.79 -15.87
C THR A 152 -13.89 -3.80 -14.66
N VAL A 153 -13.33 -3.78 -13.44
CA VAL A 153 -14.10 -3.85 -12.20
C VAL A 153 -14.69 -2.50 -11.79
N LEU A 154 -14.09 -1.38 -12.24
CA LEU A 154 -14.60 -0.03 -12.01
C LEU A 154 -15.81 0.28 -12.89
N ARG A 155 -16.84 0.89 -12.30
CA ARG A 155 -17.92 1.47 -13.10
C ARG A 155 -17.43 2.62 -13.99
N ARG A 156 -18.19 2.97 -15.00
CA ARG A 156 -17.92 4.18 -15.79
C ARG A 156 -17.95 5.41 -14.87
N GLY A 157 -16.96 6.28 -15.02
CA GLY A 157 -16.75 7.44 -14.16
C GLY A 157 -16.26 7.09 -12.74
N GLY A 158 -15.92 5.83 -12.45
CA GLY A 158 -15.25 5.43 -11.21
C GLY A 158 -13.80 5.91 -11.15
N THR A 159 -13.21 5.92 -9.98
CA THR A 159 -11.87 6.47 -9.72
C THR A 159 -10.93 5.36 -9.22
N LEU A 160 -9.71 5.35 -9.76
CA LEU A 160 -8.60 4.51 -9.32
C LEU A 160 -7.57 5.39 -8.60
N TYR A 161 -7.11 4.95 -7.45
CA TYR A 161 -6.01 5.56 -6.71
C TYR A 161 -4.88 4.54 -6.55
N VAL A 162 -3.70 4.88 -7.02
CA VAL A 162 -2.48 4.06 -6.88
C VAL A 162 -1.43 4.88 -6.14
N SER A 163 -0.93 4.40 -5.01
CA SER A 163 0.18 5.01 -4.28
C SER A 163 1.32 4.01 -4.21
N GLU A 164 2.48 4.38 -4.77
CA GLU A 164 3.60 3.44 -4.89
C GLU A 164 4.97 4.13 -4.84
N SER A 165 5.94 3.36 -4.38
CA SER A 165 7.35 3.69 -4.45
C SER A 165 7.86 3.47 -5.87
N CYS A 166 8.53 4.48 -6.41
CA CYS A 166 8.99 4.50 -7.79
C CYS A 166 10.48 4.83 -7.86
N PHE A 167 11.18 4.35 -8.87
CA PHE A 167 12.45 4.99 -9.23
C PHE A 167 12.19 6.44 -9.62
N ARG A 168 13.12 7.32 -9.25
CA ARG A 168 13.03 8.75 -9.56
C ARG A 168 12.79 9.00 -11.05
N ASN A 169 13.44 8.22 -11.91
CA ASN A 169 13.26 8.22 -13.36
C ASN A 169 13.90 6.97 -13.98
N THR A 170 13.75 6.78 -15.28
CA THR A 170 14.31 5.66 -16.04
C THR A 170 15.83 5.60 -15.96
N ALA A 171 16.53 6.74 -16.05
CA ALA A 171 17.99 6.76 -15.95
C ALA A 171 18.49 6.28 -14.59
N THR A 172 17.77 6.63 -13.51
CA THR A 172 18.10 6.14 -12.16
C THR A 172 17.88 4.64 -12.04
N ARG A 173 16.81 4.09 -12.66
CA ARG A 173 16.58 2.64 -12.73
C ARG A 173 17.72 1.95 -13.45
N THR A 174 18.08 2.40 -14.66
CA THR A 174 19.20 1.83 -15.43
C THR A 174 20.50 1.85 -14.63
N ALA A 175 20.84 3.00 -14.03
CA ALA A 175 22.04 3.12 -13.21
C ALA A 175 22.01 2.23 -11.94
N PHE A 176 20.85 1.91 -11.41
CA PHE A 176 20.67 0.96 -10.32
C PHE A 176 20.84 -0.47 -10.81
N ASP A 177 20.25 -0.82 -11.94
CA ASP A 177 20.33 -2.18 -12.52
C ASP A 177 21.77 -2.55 -12.95
N ASP A 178 22.55 -1.56 -13.39
CA ASP A 178 23.96 -1.73 -13.82
C ASP A 178 24.95 -1.86 -12.66
N ARG A 179 24.55 -1.66 -11.41
CA ARG A 179 25.44 -1.76 -10.25
C ARG A 179 25.54 -3.18 -9.72
N ASP A 180 26.78 -3.64 -9.47
CA ASP A 180 27.02 -4.88 -8.75
C ASP A 180 26.44 -4.82 -7.31
N GLY A 181 25.79 -5.88 -6.87
CA GLY A 181 25.26 -6.01 -5.51
C GLY A 181 23.83 -5.49 -5.31
N THR A 182 23.14 -4.99 -6.35
CA THR A 182 21.74 -4.56 -6.25
C THR A 182 20.75 -5.69 -6.04
N GLY A 183 21.17 -6.95 -6.26
CA GLY A 183 20.39 -8.15 -5.95
C GLY A 183 19.91 -8.18 -4.49
N PHE A 184 20.81 -7.89 -3.53
CA PHE A 184 20.47 -7.80 -2.11
C PHE A 184 19.35 -6.77 -1.83
N VAL A 185 19.46 -5.59 -2.43
CA VAL A 185 18.43 -4.54 -2.25
C VAL A 185 17.08 -4.96 -2.82
N ARG A 186 17.08 -5.68 -3.95
CA ARG A 186 15.85 -6.20 -4.56
C ARG A 186 15.21 -7.30 -3.73
N GLU A 187 16.01 -8.24 -3.25
CA GLU A 187 15.54 -9.44 -2.57
C GLU A 187 15.20 -9.15 -1.10
N ASP A 188 16.10 -8.49 -0.37
CA ASP A 188 15.96 -8.29 1.07
C ASP A 188 15.20 -7.01 1.47
N ILE A 189 15.21 -5.95 0.63
CA ILE A 189 14.57 -4.68 0.97
C ILE A 189 13.20 -4.55 0.31
N PHE A 190 13.09 -4.85 -0.98
CA PHE A 190 11.83 -4.71 -1.70
C PHE A 190 10.98 -6.00 -1.71
N GLY A 191 11.45 -7.08 -1.08
CA GLY A 191 10.70 -8.32 -0.93
C GLY A 191 10.18 -8.85 -2.27
N PHE A 192 11.07 -8.95 -3.28
CA PHE A 192 10.72 -9.30 -4.67
C PHE A 192 9.77 -8.33 -5.38
N GLY A 193 9.60 -7.13 -4.83
CA GLY A 193 8.87 -6.05 -5.50
C GLY A 193 9.69 -5.45 -6.63
N GLU A 194 9.07 -5.19 -7.77
CA GLU A 194 9.71 -4.51 -8.88
C GLU A 194 9.35 -3.01 -8.86
N LEU A 195 10.28 -2.17 -8.36
CA LEU A 195 10.12 -0.72 -8.48
C LEU A 195 10.18 -0.31 -9.95
N ARG A 196 9.28 0.56 -10.34
CA ARG A 196 9.21 1.13 -11.68
C ARG A 196 9.28 2.66 -11.63
N PRO A 197 9.78 3.34 -12.66
CA PRO A 197 9.57 4.77 -12.81
C PRO A 197 8.07 5.09 -12.89
N LEU A 198 7.66 6.24 -12.36
CA LEU A 198 6.26 6.70 -12.45
C LEU A 198 5.73 6.72 -13.90
N SER A 199 6.59 7.05 -14.86
CA SER A 199 6.24 7.07 -16.29
C SER A 199 5.70 5.74 -16.80
N GLU A 200 6.17 4.61 -16.28
CA GLU A 200 5.66 3.28 -16.66
C GLU A 200 4.26 3.04 -16.09
N LEU A 201 3.98 3.47 -14.86
CA LEU A 201 2.64 3.37 -14.28
C LEU A 201 1.64 4.28 -14.98
N ILE A 202 2.07 5.49 -15.38
CA ILE A 202 1.24 6.41 -16.18
C ILE A 202 0.94 5.79 -17.53
N ALA A 203 1.95 5.27 -18.24
CA ALA A 203 1.76 4.63 -19.54
C ALA A 203 0.79 3.43 -19.45
N ALA A 204 0.94 2.57 -18.45
CA ALA A 204 0.03 1.45 -18.22
C ALA A 204 -1.42 1.90 -17.95
N ALA A 205 -1.61 2.99 -17.18
CA ALA A 205 -2.91 3.57 -16.95
C ALA A 205 -3.55 4.14 -18.25
N GLU A 206 -2.76 4.88 -19.06
CA GLU A 206 -3.21 5.44 -20.34
C GLU A 206 -3.51 4.33 -21.35
N ASN A 207 -2.65 3.30 -21.46
CA ASN A 207 -2.87 2.12 -22.31
C ASN A 207 -4.16 1.38 -21.96
N ALA A 208 -4.50 1.31 -20.66
CA ALA A 208 -5.78 0.78 -20.20
C ALA A 208 -6.96 1.73 -20.49
N GLY A 209 -6.69 2.96 -20.95
CA GLY A 209 -7.70 3.98 -21.28
C GLY A 209 -8.26 4.73 -20.08
N PHE A 210 -7.47 4.89 -19.02
CA PHE A 210 -7.75 5.83 -17.95
C PHE A 210 -7.38 7.26 -18.34
N SER A 211 -8.06 8.22 -17.72
CA SER A 211 -7.63 9.63 -17.73
C SER A 211 -6.91 9.92 -16.41
N ILE A 212 -5.68 10.38 -16.47
CA ILE A 212 -4.93 10.83 -15.30
C ILE A 212 -5.53 12.16 -14.80
N THR A 213 -5.88 12.23 -13.53
CA THR A 213 -6.50 13.44 -12.93
C THR A 213 -5.58 14.16 -11.97
N SER A 214 -4.71 13.44 -11.24
CA SER A 214 -3.63 14.04 -10.46
C SER A 214 -2.47 13.09 -10.25
N VAL A 215 -1.30 13.67 -9.99
CA VAL A 215 -0.11 13.02 -9.46
C VAL A 215 0.35 13.84 -8.27
N ASP A 216 0.43 13.24 -7.10
CA ASP A 216 0.88 13.88 -5.86
C ASP A 216 2.23 13.27 -5.44
N ASP A 217 3.24 14.09 -5.16
CA ASP A 217 4.53 13.64 -4.62
C ASP A 217 4.42 13.51 -3.09
N LEU A 218 4.51 12.31 -2.58
CA LEU A 218 4.44 11.96 -1.15
C LEU A 218 5.81 11.51 -0.60
N THR A 219 6.90 11.86 -1.27
CA THR A 219 8.23 11.38 -0.93
C THR A 219 8.68 11.83 0.46
N ASP A 220 8.47 13.11 0.79
CA ASP A 220 8.84 13.64 2.09
C ASP A 220 7.96 13.09 3.21
N ASP A 221 6.68 12.87 2.94
CA ASP A 221 5.76 12.19 3.85
C ASP A 221 6.24 10.76 4.15
N TYR A 222 6.68 10.01 3.14
CA TYR A 222 7.14 8.64 3.37
C TYR A 222 8.47 8.61 4.10
N ARG A 223 9.39 9.51 3.79
CA ARG A 223 10.66 9.66 4.51
C ARG A 223 10.41 9.88 6.01
N ARG A 224 9.47 10.77 6.35
CA ARG A 224 9.07 11.04 7.74
C ARG A 224 8.38 9.84 8.37
N THR A 225 7.50 9.16 7.64
CA THR A 225 6.82 7.94 8.10
C THR A 225 7.82 6.87 8.53
N ILE A 226 8.86 6.63 7.72
CA ILE A 226 9.88 5.63 8.05
C ILE A 226 10.73 6.10 9.25
N ALA A 227 11.00 7.39 9.38
CA ALA A 227 11.70 7.92 10.55
C ALA A 227 10.89 7.70 11.84
N ASP A 228 9.57 7.91 11.80
CA ASP A 228 8.68 7.63 12.94
C ASP A 228 8.64 6.12 13.24
N TRP A 229 8.62 5.24 12.23
CA TRP A 229 8.72 3.79 12.45
C TRP A 229 10.05 3.40 13.12
N ILE A 230 11.17 3.99 12.71
CA ILE A 230 12.49 3.75 13.34
C ILE A 230 12.45 4.18 14.81
N ALA A 231 11.92 5.35 15.11
CA ALA A 231 11.78 5.83 16.49
C ALA A 231 10.91 4.89 17.35
N ASN A 232 9.82 4.37 16.77
CA ASN A 232 8.94 3.40 17.44
C ASN A 232 9.62 2.06 17.66
N VAL A 233 10.42 1.57 16.69
CA VAL A 233 11.23 0.34 16.83
C VAL A 233 12.22 0.51 17.98
N ASP A 234 12.91 1.65 18.07
CA ASP A 234 13.86 1.94 19.14
C ASP A 234 13.15 1.97 20.53
N ALA A 235 11.99 2.61 20.61
CA ALA A 235 11.19 2.67 21.84
C ALA A 235 10.60 1.30 22.25
N ALA A 236 10.40 0.41 21.29
CA ALA A 236 9.82 -0.92 21.50
C ALA A 236 10.85 -2.06 21.48
N ALA A 237 12.15 -1.78 21.39
CA ALA A 237 13.20 -2.77 21.09
C ALA A 237 13.13 -4.03 21.97
N ALA A 238 12.99 -3.89 23.28
CA ALA A 238 12.90 -5.02 24.19
C ALA A 238 11.66 -5.90 23.94
N ARG A 239 10.53 -5.30 23.54
CA ARG A 239 9.30 -6.06 23.22
C ARG A 239 9.43 -6.77 21.88
N ILE A 240 10.06 -6.14 20.90
CA ILE A 240 10.33 -6.73 19.58
C ILE A 240 11.33 -7.88 19.73
N ASP A 241 12.40 -7.71 20.51
CA ASP A 241 13.40 -8.74 20.77
C ASP A 241 12.87 -9.94 21.58
N ALA A 242 11.76 -9.80 22.27
CA ALA A 242 11.06 -10.93 22.88
C ALA A 242 10.53 -11.95 21.84
N HIS A 243 10.28 -11.53 20.60
CA HIS A 243 9.90 -12.41 19.48
C HIS A 243 11.11 -13.04 18.77
N GLY A 244 12.33 -12.53 19.00
CA GLY A 244 13.56 -13.10 18.47
C GLY A 244 14.77 -12.20 18.77
N PRO A 245 15.86 -12.77 19.30
CA PRO A 245 17.03 -11.98 19.66
C PRO A 245 17.59 -11.15 18.48
N GLY A 246 17.78 -9.84 18.68
CA GLY A 246 18.31 -8.91 17.69
C GLY A 246 17.35 -8.55 16.56
N LEU A 247 16.06 -8.90 16.69
CA LEU A 247 15.05 -8.60 15.68
C LEU A 247 14.82 -7.09 15.52
N ALA A 248 14.81 -6.34 16.64
CA ALA A 248 14.68 -4.88 16.62
C ALA A 248 15.83 -4.22 15.83
N ALA A 249 17.06 -4.66 16.04
CA ALA A 249 18.22 -4.14 15.30
C ALA A 249 18.14 -4.44 13.80
N LYS A 250 17.70 -5.64 13.42
CA LYS A 250 17.49 -6.02 12.01
C LYS A 250 16.40 -5.17 11.36
N LEU A 251 15.27 -5.00 12.03
CA LEU A 251 14.14 -4.20 11.54
C LEU A 251 14.54 -2.73 11.39
N ARG A 252 15.25 -2.17 12.39
CA ARG A 252 15.78 -0.83 12.33
C ARG A 252 16.71 -0.62 11.14
N HIS A 253 17.68 -1.53 10.96
CA HIS A 253 18.62 -1.48 9.85
C HIS A 253 17.95 -1.54 8.48
N TYR A 254 16.96 -2.43 8.32
CA TYR A 254 16.10 -2.50 7.14
C TYR A 254 15.42 -1.15 6.84
N LEU A 255 14.78 -0.54 7.86
CA LEU A 255 14.10 0.75 7.72
C LEU A 255 15.07 1.89 7.38
N GLU A 256 16.28 1.90 7.95
CA GLU A 256 17.33 2.88 7.63
C GLU A 256 17.77 2.80 6.17
N ILE A 257 17.98 1.59 5.65
CA ILE A 257 18.33 1.38 4.25
C ILE A 257 17.19 1.83 3.34
N ALA A 258 15.95 1.43 3.66
CA ALA A 258 14.77 1.84 2.91
C ALA A 258 14.61 3.38 2.89
N ASN A 259 14.99 4.06 3.99
CA ASN A 259 14.86 5.52 4.11
C ASN A 259 15.98 6.29 3.39
N ALA A 260 17.13 5.68 3.15
CA ALA A 260 18.30 6.38 2.60
C ALA A 260 18.14 6.82 1.13
N GLY A 261 17.27 6.15 0.36
CA GLY A 261 17.09 6.39 -1.08
C GLY A 261 16.14 7.52 -1.44
N TRP A 262 15.33 8.00 -0.47
CA TRP A 262 14.25 8.95 -0.79
C TRP A 262 14.74 10.31 -1.30
N GLY A 263 14.15 10.73 -2.42
CA GLY A 263 14.51 11.97 -3.09
C GLY A 263 15.71 11.87 -4.04
N TYR A 264 16.56 10.86 -3.88
CA TYR A 264 17.75 10.64 -4.72
C TYR A 264 17.49 9.57 -5.79
N THR A 265 17.26 8.34 -5.37
CA THR A 265 17.03 7.18 -6.26
C THR A 265 15.56 6.81 -6.34
N THR A 266 14.85 6.99 -5.25
CA THR A 266 13.44 6.61 -5.11
C THR A 266 12.57 7.81 -4.76
N LYS A 267 11.32 7.73 -5.19
CA LYS A 267 10.24 8.67 -4.93
C LYS A 267 9.00 7.87 -4.52
N HIS A 268 8.07 8.52 -3.83
CA HIS A 268 6.75 7.95 -3.57
C HIS A 268 5.67 8.85 -4.16
N TYR A 269 4.84 8.28 -5.03
CA TYR A 269 3.80 9.03 -5.72
C TYR A 269 2.42 8.45 -5.47
N ALA A 270 1.43 9.33 -5.45
CA ALA A 270 0.03 8.95 -5.61
C ALA A 270 -0.46 9.36 -7.00
N LEU A 271 -0.99 8.40 -7.75
CA LEU A 271 -1.58 8.56 -9.08
C LEU A 271 -3.08 8.38 -8.98
N VAL A 272 -3.86 9.36 -9.41
CA VAL A 272 -5.32 9.29 -9.46
C VAL A 272 -5.79 9.25 -10.90
N CYS A 273 -6.60 8.24 -11.21
CA CYS A 273 -7.08 7.97 -12.55
C CYS A 273 -8.60 7.88 -12.58
N ARG A 274 -9.20 8.40 -13.63
CA ARG A 274 -10.64 8.32 -13.89
C ARG A 274 -10.95 7.31 -14.99
N ASN A 275 -11.87 6.38 -14.72
CA ASN A 275 -12.42 5.53 -15.78
C ASN A 275 -13.34 6.39 -16.64
N ALA A 276 -12.78 6.98 -17.72
CA ALA A 276 -13.48 7.89 -18.61
C ALA A 276 -14.74 7.21 -19.21
N ARG A 277 -15.70 8.03 -19.59
CA ARG A 277 -16.98 7.61 -20.17
C ARG A 277 -16.82 7.06 -21.57
#